data_98c44f7179096d162d64637645ee96be
#
_entry.id   98c44f7179096d162d64637645ee96be
#
_cell.length_a   1.000
_cell.length_b   1.000
_cell.length_c   1.000
_cell.angle_alpha   90.00
_cell.angle_beta   90.00
_cell.angle_gamma   90.00
#
_symmetry.space_group_name_H-M   'P 1'
#
loop_
_entity.id
_entity.type
_entity.pdbx_description
1 polymer ?
#
loop_
_entity_poly.entity_id
_entity_poly.type
_entity_poly.pdbx_seq_one_letter_code
_entity_poly.pdbx_strand_id
1 'polypeptide(L)'
;MDVKLLAGALGAEINGIDLKDVSQKNFKVINNLLLEHKVIFFRNQKISPEEQLALASNFGPIEQHAYVKGLDQYPEIVRIIKKPNEKNQWGENWHSDVSYNVKPTKAVILKSIKIPPVGGDTMFANMELAWETLDEKIKDKIKDKKALHSSLGAEFFVDDYEGMEGNGNHDEYSNEH
;
A
#
# COMPACT_ATOMS: atom_id res chain seq x y z
N MET A 1 -21.29 -7.49 10.84
CA MET A 1 -20.14 -7.47 9.90
C MET A 1 -20.50 -8.38 8.73
N ASP A 2 -20.35 -7.87 7.53
CA ASP A 2 -20.60 -8.59 6.29
C ASP A 2 -19.35 -8.49 5.40
N VAL A 3 -19.01 -9.56 4.70
CA VAL A 3 -17.84 -9.67 3.83
C VAL A 3 -18.31 -9.99 2.43
N LYS A 4 -18.07 -9.09 1.50
CA LYS A 4 -18.42 -9.24 0.09
C LYS A 4 -17.14 -9.40 -0.75
N LEU A 5 -16.96 -10.55 -1.37
CA LEU A 5 -15.84 -10.77 -2.29
C LEU A 5 -15.96 -9.86 -3.51
N LEU A 6 -14.85 -9.26 -3.93
CA LEU A 6 -14.79 -8.38 -5.11
C LEU A 6 -14.23 -9.10 -6.33
N ALA A 7 -13.35 -10.08 -6.14
CA ALA A 7 -12.82 -10.93 -7.20
C ALA A 7 -12.51 -12.33 -6.64
N GLY A 8 -12.28 -13.29 -7.52
CA GLY A 8 -12.00 -14.68 -7.13
C GLY A 8 -10.62 -14.90 -6.53
N ALA A 9 -9.64 -14.07 -6.90
CA ALA A 9 -8.25 -14.25 -6.51
C ALA A 9 -7.84 -13.43 -5.28
N LEU A 10 -8.48 -12.29 -5.04
CA LEU A 10 -8.21 -11.37 -3.93
C LEU A 10 -9.30 -10.29 -3.87
N GLY A 11 -9.32 -9.58 -2.76
CA GLY A 11 -10.16 -8.41 -2.58
C GLY A 11 -11.51 -8.70 -1.93
N ALA A 12 -11.78 -8.03 -0.81
CA ALA A 12 -13.07 -8.06 -0.15
C ALA A 12 -13.50 -6.69 0.35
N GLU A 13 -14.80 -6.39 0.24
CA GLU A 13 -15.42 -5.24 0.88
C GLU A 13 -16.00 -5.64 2.23
N ILE A 14 -15.62 -4.91 3.26
CA ILE A 14 -16.00 -5.19 4.65
C ILE A 14 -17.01 -4.16 5.11
N ASN A 15 -18.19 -4.62 5.51
CA ASN A 15 -19.28 -3.78 5.99
C ASN A 15 -19.57 -4.00 7.48
N GLY A 16 -20.03 -2.95 8.16
CA GLY A 16 -20.41 -3.01 9.58
C GLY A 16 -19.25 -2.89 10.56
N ILE A 17 -18.13 -2.32 10.12
CA ILE A 17 -17.01 -1.87 10.98
C ILE A 17 -16.85 -0.36 10.80
N ASP A 18 -16.77 0.38 11.90
CA ASP A 18 -16.34 1.77 11.92
C ASP A 18 -14.84 1.80 12.25
N LEU A 19 -14.03 2.38 11.36
CA LEU A 19 -12.58 2.47 11.52
C LEU A 19 -12.14 3.59 12.49
N LYS A 20 -13.06 4.39 13.02
CA LYS A 20 -12.75 5.41 14.04
C LYS A 20 -12.41 4.79 15.39
N ASP A 21 -13.08 3.69 15.72
CA ASP A 21 -12.90 3.01 17.00
C ASP A 21 -12.60 1.53 16.75
N VAL A 22 -11.34 1.24 16.51
CA VAL A 22 -10.88 -0.13 16.28
C VAL A 22 -10.39 -0.73 17.59
N SER A 23 -11.29 -1.40 18.30
CA SER A 23 -10.93 -2.25 19.43
C SER A 23 -9.97 -3.36 19.02
N GLN A 24 -9.20 -3.90 19.97
CA GLN A 24 -8.29 -5.03 19.72
C GLN A 24 -9.01 -6.26 19.11
N LYS A 25 -10.27 -6.46 19.50
CA LYS A 25 -11.11 -7.53 18.92
C LYS A 25 -11.38 -7.26 17.44
N ASN A 26 -11.79 -6.04 17.09
CA ASN A 26 -12.06 -5.65 15.71
C ASN A 26 -10.79 -5.65 14.87
N PHE A 27 -9.67 -5.19 15.43
CA PHE A 27 -8.39 -5.24 14.74
C PHE A 27 -7.98 -6.67 14.38
N LYS A 28 -8.12 -7.63 15.29
CA LYS A 28 -7.83 -9.03 15.00
C LYS A 28 -8.65 -9.56 13.81
N VAL A 29 -9.91 -9.16 13.73
CA VAL A 29 -10.78 -9.52 12.60
C VAL A 29 -10.28 -8.86 11.30
N ILE A 30 -9.99 -7.56 11.33
CA ILE A 30 -9.45 -6.82 10.18
C ILE A 30 -8.15 -7.45 9.68
N ASN A 31 -7.22 -7.78 10.58
CA ASN A 31 -5.96 -8.39 10.22
C ASN A 31 -6.14 -9.79 9.58
N ASN A 32 -7.04 -10.60 10.11
CA ASN A 32 -7.33 -11.91 9.53
C ASN A 32 -7.95 -11.78 8.12
N LEU A 33 -8.89 -10.86 7.95
CA LEU A 33 -9.49 -10.59 6.63
C LEU A 33 -8.46 -10.05 5.63
N LEU A 34 -7.53 -9.22 6.07
CA LEU A 34 -6.42 -8.76 5.21
C LEU A 34 -5.53 -9.93 4.78
N LEU A 35 -5.18 -10.83 5.70
CA LEU A 35 -4.36 -12.00 5.39
C LEU A 35 -5.09 -12.97 4.46
N GLU A 36 -6.40 -13.12 4.60
CA GLU A 36 -7.22 -13.99 3.76
C GLU A 36 -7.42 -13.42 2.36
N HIS A 37 -7.83 -12.15 2.29
CA HIS A 37 -8.25 -11.52 1.02
C HIS A 37 -7.17 -10.65 0.37
N LYS A 38 -6.00 -10.44 0.99
CA LYS A 38 -4.82 -9.68 0.51
C LYS A 38 -5.05 -8.18 0.38
N VAL A 39 -6.22 -7.74 -0.02
CA VAL A 39 -6.68 -6.34 0.00
C VAL A 39 -8.13 -6.28 0.49
N ILE A 40 -8.41 -5.35 1.39
CA ILE A 40 -9.75 -5.16 1.95
C ILE A 40 -10.18 -3.69 1.83
N PHE A 41 -11.46 -3.48 1.60
CA PHE A 41 -12.05 -2.18 1.37
C PHE A 41 -13.13 -1.88 2.39
N PHE A 42 -13.12 -0.65 2.89
CA PHE A 42 -14.14 -0.13 3.80
C PHE A 42 -14.77 1.10 3.18
N ARG A 43 -16.07 1.02 2.86
CA ARG A 43 -16.78 2.15 2.25
C ARG A 43 -17.29 3.14 3.31
N ASN A 44 -17.46 4.38 2.87
CA ASN A 44 -18.09 5.45 3.67
C ASN A 44 -17.42 5.74 5.03
N GLN A 45 -16.12 5.48 5.13
CA GLN A 45 -15.35 5.78 6.34
C GLN A 45 -14.96 7.26 6.39
N LYS A 46 -15.24 7.92 7.51
CA LYS A 46 -14.90 9.33 7.75
C LYS A 46 -13.90 9.41 8.90
N ILE A 47 -12.70 8.89 8.69
CA ILE A 47 -11.62 8.91 9.68
C ILE A 47 -10.77 10.19 9.53
N SER A 48 -10.31 10.76 10.65
CA SER A 48 -9.32 11.83 10.66
C SER A 48 -7.90 11.28 10.39
N PRO A 49 -6.90 12.14 10.19
CA PRO A 49 -5.50 11.69 10.13
C PRO A 49 -5.06 10.95 11.40
N GLU A 50 -5.44 11.43 12.58
CA GLU A 50 -5.14 10.81 13.86
C GLU A 50 -5.78 9.42 13.98
N GLU A 51 -7.04 9.28 13.57
CA GLU A 51 -7.75 7.99 13.55
C GLU A 51 -7.12 7.03 12.56
N GLN A 52 -6.62 7.52 11.40
CA GLN A 52 -5.88 6.72 10.42
C GLN A 52 -4.56 6.20 11.02
N LEU A 53 -3.80 7.06 11.70
CA LEU A 53 -2.57 6.66 12.37
C LEU A 53 -2.84 5.70 13.53
N ALA A 54 -3.90 5.93 14.32
CA ALA A 54 -4.32 5.03 15.38
C ALA A 54 -4.67 3.62 14.84
N LEU A 55 -5.35 3.54 13.70
CA LEU A 55 -5.60 2.28 13.02
C LEU A 55 -4.28 1.63 12.55
N ALA A 56 -3.41 2.40 11.90
CA ALA A 56 -2.13 1.92 11.36
C ALA A 56 -1.22 1.36 12.46
N SER A 57 -1.15 2.00 13.62
CA SER A 57 -0.32 1.58 14.76
C SER A 57 -0.61 0.17 15.27
N ASN A 58 -1.81 -0.35 15.03
CA ASN A 58 -2.14 -1.73 15.39
C ASN A 58 -1.40 -2.78 14.52
N PHE A 59 -0.94 -2.41 13.32
CA PHE A 59 -0.17 -3.29 12.45
C PHE A 59 1.32 -3.34 12.82
N GLY A 60 1.82 -2.35 13.55
CA GLY A 60 3.22 -2.23 13.95
C GLY A 60 3.71 -0.78 13.95
N PRO A 61 5.01 -0.56 14.03
CA PRO A 61 5.58 0.78 13.88
C PRO A 61 5.15 1.40 12.54
N ILE A 62 4.83 2.70 12.60
CA ILE A 62 4.48 3.45 11.38
C ILE A 62 5.76 4.08 10.85
N GLU A 63 5.99 3.93 9.56
CA GLU A 63 7.16 4.48 8.87
C GLU A 63 6.79 5.73 8.08
N GLN A 64 7.73 6.68 8.00
CA GLN A 64 7.66 7.79 7.07
C GLN A 64 8.20 7.33 5.72
N HIS A 65 7.65 7.87 4.63
CA HIS A 65 8.15 7.53 3.30
C HIS A 65 9.57 8.06 3.11
N ALA A 66 10.45 7.24 2.53
CA ALA A 66 11.88 7.56 2.41
C ALA A 66 12.15 8.86 1.62
N TYR A 67 11.34 9.16 0.60
CA TYR A 67 11.59 10.26 -0.34
C TYR A 67 10.48 11.30 -0.39
N VAL A 68 9.26 10.93 -0.06
CA VAL A 68 8.09 11.83 -0.17
C VAL A 68 7.81 12.46 1.17
N LYS A 69 7.66 13.78 1.18
CA LYS A 69 7.24 14.52 2.36
C LYS A 69 5.79 14.21 2.71
N GLY A 70 5.56 13.84 3.95
CA GLY A 70 4.23 13.70 4.50
C GLY A 70 3.57 15.06 4.83
N LEU A 71 2.38 15.00 5.39
CA LEU A 71 1.69 16.21 5.86
C LEU A 71 2.47 16.87 7.01
N ASP A 72 2.48 18.20 7.10
CA ASP A 72 3.27 18.92 8.10
C ASP A 72 2.98 18.47 9.54
N GLN A 73 1.71 18.17 9.86
CA GLN A 73 1.31 17.69 11.19
C GLN A 73 1.31 16.17 11.33
N TYR A 74 1.41 15.44 10.21
CA TYR A 74 1.36 13.97 10.17
C TYR A 74 2.34 13.47 9.12
N PRO A 75 3.65 13.50 9.41
CA PRO A 75 4.69 13.19 8.42
C PRO A 75 4.66 11.74 7.92
N GLU A 76 3.95 10.85 8.60
CA GLU A 76 3.73 9.46 8.17
C GLU A 76 2.61 9.33 7.13
N ILE A 77 1.83 10.39 6.89
CA ILE A 77 0.74 10.40 5.90
C ILE A 77 1.17 11.16 4.67
N VAL A 78 1.42 10.43 3.60
CA VAL A 78 1.70 11.01 2.29
C VAL A 78 0.39 11.33 1.57
N ARG A 79 0.33 12.53 0.99
CA ARG A 79 -0.79 12.95 0.15
C ARG A 79 -0.44 12.80 -1.32
N ILE A 80 -1.14 11.93 -2.02
CA ILE A 80 -0.97 11.71 -3.45
C ILE A 80 -2.07 12.48 -4.20
N ILE A 81 -1.69 13.38 -5.09
CA ILE A 81 -2.61 14.16 -5.92
C ILE A 81 -2.27 13.91 -7.38
N LYS A 82 -3.25 13.52 -8.17
CA LYS A 82 -3.18 13.46 -9.62
C LYS A 82 -4.00 14.58 -10.22
N LYS A 83 -3.37 15.51 -10.93
CA LYS A 83 -4.04 16.61 -11.64
C LYS A 83 -4.54 16.14 -13.01
N PRO A 84 -5.62 16.74 -13.57
CA PRO A 84 -6.21 16.28 -14.84
C PRO A 84 -5.24 16.28 -16.04
N ASN A 85 -4.29 17.20 -16.09
CA ASN A 85 -3.35 17.37 -17.22
C ASN A 85 -1.98 16.73 -16.96
N GLU A 86 -1.78 16.10 -15.84
CA GLU A 86 -0.52 15.46 -15.48
C GLU A 86 -0.37 14.15 -16.23
N LYS A 87 0.75 13.96 -16.93
CA LYS A 87 0.98 12.79 -17.78
C LYS A 87 1.42 11.57 -16.97
N ASN A 88 2.27 11.80 -15.98
CA ASN A 88 2.82 10.74 -15.15
C ASN A 88 1.84 10.36 -14.03
N GLN A 89 1.83 9.11 -13.63
CA GLN A 89 1.02 8.62 -12.51
C GLN A 89 1.92 7.98 -11.47
N TRP A 90 1.76 8.41 -10.23
CA TRP A 90 2.44 7.76 -9.12
C TRP A 90 1.98 6.30 -9.00
N GLY A 91 2.95 5.39 -8.98
CA GLY A 91 2.65 3.95 -8.84
C GLY A 91 2.03 3.30 -10.08
N GLU A 92 2.27 3.84 -11.29
CA GLU A 92 1.72 3.27 -12.53
C GLU A 92 2.32 1.91 -12.93
N ASN A 93 3.48 1.56 -12.39
CA ASN A 93 4.11 0.27 -12.62
C ASN A 93 3.77 -0.74 -11.51
N TRP A 94 3.77 -2.04 -11.85
CA TRP A 94 3.66 -3.10 -10.87
C TRP A 94 4.82 -3.05 -9.88
N HIS A 95 4.52 -2.95 -8.59
CA HIS A 95 5.50 -2.87 -7.51
C HIS A 95 4.94 -3.46 -6.21
N SER A 96 5.83 -3.70 -5.27
CA SER A 96 5.51 -3.87 -3.86
C SER A 96 6.08 -2.67 -3.11
N ASP A 97 5.28 -2.05 -2.24
CA ASP A 97 5.68 -0.85 -1.53
C ASP A 97 6.91 -1.10 -0.65
N VAL A 98 7.87 -0.18 -0.73
CA VAL A 98 9.11 -0.12 0.07
C VAL A 98 9.84 -1.45 0.25
N SER A 99 9.77 -2.30 -0.77
CA SER A 99 10.40 -3.63 -0.76
C SER A 99 11.93 -3.61 -0.68
N TYR A 100 12.54 -2.45 -0.87
CA TYR A 100 13.98 -2.23 -0.67
C TYR A 100 14.39 -2.13 0.81
N ASN A 101 13.45 -2.01 1.74
CA ASN A 101 13.74 -2.01 3.17
C ASN A 101 14.10 -3.40 3.68
N VAL A 102 14.97 -3.48 4.68
CA VAL A 102 15.31 -4.73 5.40
C VAL A 102 14.06 -5.43 5.95
N LYS A 103 13.09 -4.64 6.39
CA LYS A 103 11.76 -5.09 6.80
C LYS A 103 10.73 -4.32 5.97
N PRO A 104 10.23 -4.88 4.89
CA PRO A 104 9.19 -4.25 4.09
C PRO A 104 7.92 -3.95 4.91
N THR A 105 7.23 -2.90 4.53
CA THR A 105 5.98 -2.49 5.17
C THR A 105 4.95 -3.62 5.13
N LYS A 106 4.38 -3.95 6.28
CA LYS A 106 3.40 -5.02 6.43
C LYS A 106 2.10 -4.75 5.69
N ALA A 107 1.64 -3.51 5.71
CA ALA A 107 0.41 -3.07 5.06
C ALA A 107 0.45 -1.56 4.81
N VAL A 108 -0.33 -1.10 3.84
CA VAL A 108 -0.54 0.32 3.54
C VAL A 108 -2.02 0.64 3.65
N ILE A 109 -2.36 1.78 4.24
CA ILE A 109 -3.73 2.27 4.36
C ILE A 109 -3.91 3.44 3.40
N LEU A 110 -4.68 3.24 2.35
CA LEU A 110 -5.04 4.28 1.39
C LEU A 110 -6.43 4.83 1.73
N LYS A 111 -6.52 6.14 1.94
CA LYS A 111 -7.77 6.85 2.14
C LYS A 111 -8.07 7.72 0.93
N SER A 112 -9.12 7.40 0.19
CA SER A 112 -9.57 8.24 -0.91
C SER A 112 -10.22 9.52 -0.40
N ILE A 113 -9.78 10.68 -0.93
CA ILE A 113 -10.35 11.99 -0.60
C ILE A 113 -11.24 12.47 -1.77
N LYS A 114 -10.71 12.38 -2.98
CA LYS A 114 -11.42 12.73 -4.20
C LYS A 114 -10.96 11.79 -5.31
N ILE A 115 -11.90 11.10 -5.91
CA ILE A 115 -11.66 10.18 -7.03
C ILE A 115 -12.54 10.58 -8.20
N PRO A 116 -12.11 10.41 -9.44
CA PRO A 116 -12.95 10.66 -10.61
C PRO A 116 -14.08 9.62 -10.68
N PRO A 117 -15.18 9.93 -11.35
CA PRO A 117 -16.28 8.99 -11.55
C PRO A 117 -15.90 7.81 -12.46
N VAL A 118 -14.89 7.98 -13.30
CA VAL A 118 -14.36 6.97 -14.24
C VAL A 118 -12.86 7.11 -14.33
N GLY A 119 -12.14 5.98 -14.32
CA GLY A 119 -10.68 5.92 -14.38
C GLY A 119 -10.01 6.15 -13.03
N GLY A 120 -8.69 6.08 -13.03
CA GLY A 120 -7.88 6.16 -11.80
C GLY A 120 -7.98 4.89 -10.95
N ASP A 121 -8.23 3.75 -11.59
CA ASP A 121 -8.36 2.47 -10.91
C ASP A 121 -7.02 2.00 -10.35
N THR A 122 -7.06 1.37 -9.19
CA THR A 122 -5.89 0.69 -8.60
C THR A 122 -6.02 -0.81 -8.83
N MET A 123 -4.99 -1.40 -9.41
CA MET A 123 -4.92 -2.85 -9.66
C MET A 123 -4.06 -3.54 -8.61
N PHE A 124 -4.43 -4.76 -8.24
CA PHE A 124 -3.69 -5.59 -7.31
C PHE A 124 -3.47 -6.99 -7.90
N ALA A 125 -2.35 -7.61 -7.57
CA ALA A 125 -2.04 -9.00 -7.93
C ALA A 125 -1.84 -9.85 -6.69
N ASN A 126 -2.41 -11.07 -6.68
CA ASN A 126 -2.20 -12.05 -5.63
C ASN A 126 -0.90 -12.81 -5.91
N MET A 127 0.19 -12.43 -5.23
CA MET A 127 1.51 -13.02 -5.43
C MET A 127 1.64 -14.43 -4.82
N GLU A 128 0.82 -14.79 -3.82
CA GLU A 128 0.75 -16.17 -3.31
C GLU A 128 0.17 -17.09 -4.39
N LEU A 129 -0.96 -16.69 -4.97
CA LEU A 129 -1.59 -17.45 -6.06
C LEU A 129 -0.69 -17.49 -7.31
N ALA A 130 0.01 -16.39 -7.62
CA ALA A 130 0.99 -16.36 -8.71
C ALA A 130 2.10 -17.40 -8.49
N TRP A 131 2.61 -17.52 -7.27
CA TRP A 131 3.58 -18.56 -6.92
C TRP A 131 2.98 -19.96 -7.01
N GLU A 132 1.78 -20.18 -6.46
CA GLU A 132 1.11 -21.49 -6.46
C GLU A 132 0.89 -22.02 -7.89
N THR A 133 0.50 -21.13 -8.79
CA THR A 133 0.19 -21.49 -10.19
C THR A 133 1.37 -21.37 -11.15
N LEU A 134 2.54 -20.96 -10.67
CA LEU A 134 3.75 -20.84 -11.49
C LEU A 134 4.21 -22.22 -11.97
N ASP A 135 4.70 -22.29 -13.22
CA ASP A 135 5.28 -23.51 -13.78
C ASP A 135 6.40 -24.07 -12.89
N GLU A 136 6.37 -25.37 -12.61
CA GLU A 136 7.33 -26.02 -11.71
C GLU A 136 8.79 -25.85 -12.16
N LYS A 137 9.05 -25.82 -13.47
CA LYS A 137 10.40 -25.58 -13.99
C LYS A 137 10.91 -24.18 -13.67
N ILE A 138 10.00 -23.20 -13.56
CA ILE A 138 10.35 -21.83 -13.15
C ILE A 138 10.56 -21.79 -11.65
N LYS A 139 9.67 -22.40 -10.86
CA LYS A 139 9.82 -22.53 -9.40
C LYS A 139 11.18 -23.14 -9.05
N ASP A 140 11.55 -24.24 -9.69
CA ASP A 140 12.82 -24.94 -9.47
C ASP A 140 14.05 -24.05 -9.75
N LYS A 141 13.94 -23.12 -10.71
CA LYS A 141 15.03 -22.19 -11.03
C LYS A 141 15.19 -21.08 -10.01
N ILE A 142 14.11 -20.67 -9.33
CA ILE A 142 14.10 -19.44 -8.51
C ILE A 142 13.93 -19.69 -7.01
N LYS A 143 13.45 -20.87 -6.57
CA LYS A 143 13.15 -21.17 -5.16
C LYS A 143 14.31 -20.93 -4.18
N ASP A 144 15.55 -21.07 -4.65
CA ASP A 144 16.77 -20.85 -3.86
C ASP A 144 17.48 -19.53 -4.24
N LYS A 145 16.80 -18.64 -4.95
CA LYS A 145 17.33 -17.35 -5.35
C LYS A 145 16.78 -16.25 -4.47
N LYS A 146 17.55 -15.19 -4.35
CA LYS A 146 17.11 -13.94 -3.76
C LYS A 146 16.95 -12.89 -4.85
N ALA A 147 16.01 -12.00 -4.69
CA ALA A 147 15.86 -10.83 -5.52
C ALA A 147 16.49 -9.64 -4.80
N LEU A 148 17.34 -8.90 -5.51
CA LEU A 148 17.81 -7.60 -5.01
C LEU A 148 16.72 -6.56 -5.31
N HIS A 149 16.20 -5.96 -4.25
CA HIS A 149 15.28 -4.84 -4.32
C HIS A 149 16.05 -3.55 -4.08
N SER A 150 15.94 -2.58 -4.96
CA SER A 150 16.63 -1.30 -4.86
C SER A 150 15.65 -0.15 -5.06
N SER A 151 15.88 0.93 -4.36
CA SER A 151 15.19 2.21 -4.55
C SER A 151 15.86 3.10 -5.59
N LEU A 152 16.90 2.61 -6.27
CA LEU A 152 17.67 3.39 -7.22
C LEU A 152 16.77 4.04 -8.28
N GLY A 153 16.82 5.35 -8.37
CA GLY A 153 15.99 6.16 -9.25
C GLY A 153 14.61 6.53 -8.69
N ALA A 154 14.18 5.97 -7.56
CA ALA A 154 12.88 6.31 -6.96
C ALA A 154 12.84 7.78 -6.49
N GLU A 155 13.94 8.33 -6.03
CA GLU A 155 14.10 9.73 -5.59
C GLU A 155 13.91 10.73 -6.72
N PHE A 156 14.22 10.35 -7.97
CA PHE A 156 14.08 11.23 -9.14
C PHE A 156 12.63 11.38 -9.62
N PHE A 157 11.76 10.46 -9.22
CA PHE A 157 10.36 10.49 -9.68
C PHE A 157 9.48 11.43 -8.86
N VAL A 158 9.89 11.83 -7.66
CA VAL A 158 9.04 12.67 -6.79
C VAL A 158 8.84 14.05 -7.38
N ASP A 159 9.88 14.65 -7.94
CA ASP A 159 9.84 16.00 -8.54
C ASP A 159 9.06 16.07 -9.86
N ASP A 160 8.79 14.92 -10.47
CA ASP A 160 7.97 14.82 -11.69
C ASP A 160 6.45 14.94 -11.41
N TYR A 161 6.04 15.00 -10.14
CA TYR A 161 4.64 15.04 -9.73
C TYR A 161 4.29 16.36 -9.05
N GLU A 162 3.54 17.21 -9.73
CA GLU A 162 3.17 18.56 -9.24
C GLU A 162 2.39 18.55 -7.90
N GLY A 163 1.83 17.43 -7.51
CA GLY A 163 1.02 17.29 -6.29
C GLY A 163 1.79 16.71 -5.11
N MET A 164 3.08 16.44 -5.27
CA MET A 164 3.93 15.81 -4.25
C MET A 164 5.17 16.65 -4.00
N GLU A 165 5.70 16.58 -2.81
CA GLU A 165 6.90 17.28 -2.39
C GLU A 165 7.93 16.27 -1.89
N GLY A 166 9.15 16.30 -2.42
CA GLY A 166 10.27 15.51 -1.94
C GLY A 166 10.70 15.96 -0.54
N ASN A 167 11.23 15.05 0.27
CA ASN A 167 11.76 15.37 1.59
C ASN A 167 13.28 15.71 1.56
N GLY A 168 13.88 15.74 0.37
CA GLY A 168 15.31 16.02 0.18
C GLY A 168 16.23 14.82 0.45
N ASN A 169 15.68 13.63 0.64
CA ASN A 169 16.49 12.42 0.79
C ASN A 169 16.82 11.83 -0.59
N HIS A 170 18.11 11.63 -0.85
CA HIS A 170 18.65 11.05 -2.08
C HIS A 170 19.47 9.77 -1.80
N ASP A 171 19.35 9.21 -0.61
CA ASP A 171 20.05 7.97 -0.26
C ASP A 171 19.46 6.79 -1.03
N GLU A 172 20.32 5.91 -1.52
CA GLU A 172 19.89 4.64 -2.11
C GLU A 172 19.72 3.58 -1.02
N TYR A 173 18.61 2.89 -1.05
CA TYR A 173 18.32 1.75 -0.20
C TYR A 173 18.25 0.48 -1.04
N SER A 174 18.84 -0.59 -0.57
CA SER A 174 18.75 -1.90 -1.22
C SER A 174 18.77 -3.03 -0.20
N ASN A 175 18.09 -4.11 -0.51
CA ASN A 175 18.10 -5.32 0.30
C ASN A 175 17.79 -6.55 -0.56
N GLU A 176 18.26 -7.72 -0.12
CA GLU A 176 17.97 -9.01 -0.74
C GLU A 176 16.89 -9.77 0.04
N HIS A 177 15.87 -10.18 -0.66
CA HIS A 177 14.75 -10.98 -0.14
C HIS A 177 14.64 -12.35 -0.80
#